data_fc965f67347f1541ecf03679651b13e3
#
_entry.id   fc965f67347f1541ecf03679651b13e3
#
_cell.length_a   1.000
_cell.length_b   1.000
_cell.length_c   1.000
_cell.angle_alpha   90.00
_cell.angle_beta   90.00
_cell.angle_gamma   90.00
#
_symmetry.space_group_name_H-M   'P 1'
#
loop_
_entity.id
_entity.type
_entity.pdbx_description
1 polymer ?
#
loop_
_entity_poly.entity_id
_entity_poly.type
_entity_poly.pdbx_seq_one_letter_code
_entity_poly.pdbx_strand_id
1 'polypeptide(L)'
;MSFHTPYFISLSGVETEKRLKSIDYIKQSIHAAELLGAHTIVIHTGSAAKITREEAMALAADTLSRTIDEIGDTSVKLGLETMGKINQLGTLEEVITLCKISPKFVPVVDFGHMHARELGARFTGEDSYRYIFERVGEELGDEVAKYMHCHFSRIEHTKAGEKKHLCFSDDAPFGPDYEPLMEVLAKYSLCPNIISESAGTQSDDALTMKKYYMERLGK
;
A
#
# COMPACT_ATOMS: atom_id res chain seq x y z
N MET A 1 6.68 -6.70 12.12
CA MET A 1 5.38 -6.06 12.48
C MET A 1 5.29 -4.73 11.75
N SER A 2 4.08 -4.33 11.34
CA SER A 2 3.76 -3.03 10.77
C SER A 2 2.45 -2.54 11.35
N PHE A 3 2.15 -1.27 11.23
CA PHE A 3 0.83 -0.72 11.56
C PHE A 3 0.57 0.57 10.78
N HIS A 4 -0.69 0.92 10.66
CA HIS A 4 -1.13 2.15 10.03
C HIS A 4 -0.88 3.37 10.91
N THR A 5 -0.49 4.48 10.27
CA THR A 5 -0.59 5.80 10.87
C THR A 5 -2.07 6.20 11.02
N PRO A 6 -2.39 7.21 11.85
CA PRO A 6 -3.76 7.69 11.97
C PRO A 6 -4.37 8.12 10.64
N TYR A 7 -5.60 7.70 10.35
CA TYR A 7 -6.31 7.98 9.08
C TYR A 7 -6.58 9.47 8.80
N PHE A 8 -6.41 10.34 9.78
CA PHE A 8 -6.56 11.78 9.61
C PHE A 8 -5.29 12.50 9.15
N ILE A 9 -4.21 11.78 8.89
CA ILE A 9 -3.03 12.31 8.20
C ILE A 9 -3.44 12.78 6.79
N SER A 10 -3.03 13.98 6.42
CA SER A 10 -3.37 14.61 5.15
C SER A 10 -2.13 15.20 4.49
N LEU A 11 -1.39 14.37 3.75
CA LEU A 11 -0.14 14.82 3.09
C LEU A 11 -0.36 15.90 2.03
N SER A 12 -1.54 15.93 1.39
CA SER A 12 -1.91 16.88 0.33
C SER A 12 -2.95 17.92 0.78
N GLY A 13 -3.13 18.10 2.09
CA GLY A 13 -4.09 19.06 2.63
C GLY A 13 -3.76 20.50 2.20
N VAL A 14 -4.78 21.25 1.72
CA VAL A 14 -4.64 22.64 1.27
C VAL A 14 -4.32 23.57 2.44
N GLU A 15 -4.89 23.29 3.62
CA GLU A 15 -4.61 24.04 4.84
C GLU A 15 -3.23 23.67 5.37
N THR A 16 -2.25 24.55 5.18
CA THR A 16 -0.84 24.31 5.50
C THR A 16 -0.64 23.85 6.95
N GLU A 17 -1.29 24.48 7.92
CA GLU A 17 -1.16 24.12 9.33
C GLU A 17 -1.60 22.67 9.60
N LYS A 18 -2.77 22.28 9.09
CA LYS A 18 -3.28 20.90 9.22
C LYS A 18 -2.40 19.90 8.49
N ARG A 19 -1.91 20.27 7.30
CA ARG A 19 -1.01 19.43 6.51
C ARG A 19 0.30 19.19 7.24
N LEU A 20 0.95 20.22 7.73
CA LEU A 20 2.22 20.09 8.46
C LEU A 20 2.05 19.36 9.80
N LYS A 21 0.90 19.47 10.46
CA LYS A 21 0.60 18.67 11.64
C LYS A 21 0.63 17.16 11.37
N SER A 22 0.46 16.72 10.13
CA SER A 22 0.64 15.31 9.73
C SER A 22 2.05 14.80 10.01
N ILE A 23 3.06 15.66 9.97
CA ILE A 23 4.45 15.32 10.30
C ILE A 23 4.57 14.90 11.76
N ASP A 24 3.91 15.60 12.68
CA ASP A 24 3.91 15.24 14.10
C ASP A 24 3.30 13.86 14.34
N TYR A 25 2.22 13.52 13.63
CA TYR A 25 1.61 12.20 13.72
C TYR A 25 2.50 11.10 13.14
N ILE A 26 3.22 11.38 12.05
CA ILE A 26 4.22 10.45 11.50
C ILE A 26 5.34 10.22 12.51
N LYS A 27 5.87 11.28 13.13
CA LYS A 27 6.90 11.19 14.18
C LYS A 27 6.43 10.36 15.38
N GLN A 28 5.20 10.58 15.85
CA GLN A 28 4.59 9.77 16.92
C GLN A 28 4.46 8.30 16.51
N SER A 29 4.07 8.04 15.26
CA SER A 29 3.96 6.67 14.73
C SER A 29 5.32 5.99 14.62
N ILE A 30 6.38 6.71 14.22
CA ILE A 30 7.75 6.20 14.21
C ILE A 30 8.17 5.82 15.64
N HIS A 31 7.97 6.72 16.60
CA HIS A 31 8.31 6.44 17.99
C HIS A 31 7.56 5.22 18.54
N ALA A 32 6.27 5.10 18.26
CA ALA A 32 5.49 3.93 18.63
C ALA A 32 6.01 2.66 17.95
N ALA A 33 6.40 2.74 16.66
CA ALA A 33 6.97 1.62 15.92
C ALA A 33 8.28 1.13 16.57
N GLU A 34 9.15 2.03 16.94
CA GLU A 34 10.42 1.71 17.62
C GLU A 34 10.18 1.00 18.97
N LEU A 35 9.24 1.51 19.77
CA LEU A 35 8.87 0.89 21.06
C LEU A 35 8.28 -0.52 20.90
N LEU A 36 7.50 -0.74 19.84
CA LEU A 36 6.84 -2.02 19.57
C LEU A 36 7.69 -2.99 18.73
N GLY A 37 8.88 -2.56 18.27
CA GLY A 37 9.71 -3.35 17.35
C GLY A 37 9.07 -3.54 15.98
N ALA A 38 8.23 -2.59 15.53
CA ALA A 38 7.70 -2.60 14.18
C ALA A 38 8.71 -2.02 13.18
N HIS A 39 8.75 -2.60 11.99
CA HIS A 39 9.72 -2.23 10.96
C HIS A 39 9.18 -1.25 9.92
N THR A 40 7.85 -1.14 9.84
CA THR A 40 7.17 -0.32 8.83
C THR A 40 5.93 0.33 9.44
N ILE A 41 5.77 1.62 9.19
CA ILE A 41 4.47 2.30 9.36
C ILE A 41 3.87 2.57 8.00
N VAL A 42 2.55 2.43 7.85
CA VAL A 42 1.83 2.63 6.60
C VAL A 42 1.15 3.98 6.60
N ILE A 43 1.36 4.75 5.53
CA ILE A 43 0.91 6.13 5.39
C ILE A 43 0.07 6.27 4.12
N HIS A 44 -1.15 6.77 4.26
CA HIS A 44 -1.98 7.14 3.12
C HIS A 44 -1.40 8.35 2.39
N THR A 45 -1.34 8.31 1.07
CA THR A 45 -0.63 9.28 0.23
C THR A 45 -1.34 10.63 0.05
N GLY A 46 -2.59 10.76 0.49
CA GLY A 46 -3.35 12.02 0.43
C GLY A 46 -4.54 11.98 -0.52
N SER A 47 -5.06 13.15 -0.86
CA SER A 47 -6.29 13.28 -1.65
C SER A 47 -6.23 14.48 -2.59
N ALA A 48 -6.81 14.31 -3.78
CA ALA A 48 -7.03 15.35 -4.77
C ALA A 48 -8.52 15.78 -4.85
N ALA A 49 -9.33 15.54 -3.80
CA ALA A 49 -10.76 15.81 -3.83
C ALA A 49 -11.13 17.30 -3.96
N LYS A 50 -10.22 18.21 -3.62
CA LYS A 50 -10.47 19.68 -3.57
C LYS A 50 -9.55 20.51 -4.46
N ILE A 51 -8.55 19.88 -5.06
CA ILE A 51 -7.50 20.52 -5.87
C ILE A 51 -7.16 19.60 -7.04
N THR A 52 -6.39 20.10 -7.99
CA THR A 52 -5.91 19.24 -9.09
C THR A 52 -5.01 18.12 -8.55
N ARG A 53 -4.92 17.05 -9.29
CA ARG A 53 -4.07 15.91 -8.90
C ARG A 53 -2.59 16.28 -8.87
N GLU A 54 -2.19 17.15 -9.77
CA GLU A 54 -0.83 17.68 -9.85
C GLU A 54 -0.49 18.54 -8.61
N GLU A 55 -1.38 19.45 -8.21
CA GLU A 55 -1.23 20.23 -6.99
C GLU A 55 -1.18 19.35 -5.74
N ALA A 56 -2.05 18.32 -5.67
CA ALA A 56 -2.07 17.38 -4.56
C ALA A 56 -0.75 16.59 -4.45
N MET A 57 -0.18 16.15 -5.57
CA MET A 57 1.12 15.48 -5.62
C MET A 57 2.25 16.42 -5.16
N ALA A 58 2.24 17.67 -5.59
CA ALA A 58 3.25 18.66 -5.17
C ALA A 58 3.19 18.91 -3.66
N LEU A 59 1.97 19.06 -3.08
CA LEU A 59 1.79 19.23 -1.64
C LEU A 59 2.20 17.98 -0.84
N ALA A 60 1.89 16.78 -1.33
CA ALA A 60 2.30 15.53 -0.71
C ALA A 60 3.83 15.40 -0.72
N ALA A 61 4.48 15.70 -1.84
CA ALA A 61 5.93 15.69 -1.96
C ALA A 61 6.61 16.69 -1.01
N ASP A 62 6.10 17.92 -0.91
CA ASP A 62 6.59 18.92 0.06
C ASP A 62 6.47 18.41 1.51
N THR A 63 5.31 17.83 1.87
CA THR A 63 5.09 17.30 3.22
C THR A 63 6.05 16.14 3.53
N LEU A 64 6.24 15.22 2.58
CA LEU A 64 7.16 14.09 2.74
C LEU A 64 8.63 14.54 2.83
N SER A 65 9.05 15.52 2.01
CA SER A 65 10.40 16.09 2.09
C SER A 65 10.66 16.69 3.48
N ARG A 66 9.73 17.51 3.98
CA ARG A 66 9.81 18.07 5.34
C ARG A 66 9.80 16.99 6.42
N THR A 67 9.04 15.91 6.21
CA THR A 67 9.04 14.78 7.14
C THR A 67 10.45 14.19 7.26
N ILE A 68 11.16 13.98 6.14
CA ILE A 68 12.53 13.48 6.16
C ILE A 68 13.48 14.42 6.91
N ASP A 69 13.32 15.73 6.74
CA ASP A 69 14.14 16.72 7.44
C ASP A 69 13.92 16.71 8.97
N GLU A 70 12.75 16.28 9.43
CA GLU A 70 12.35 16.35 10.85
C GLU A 70 12.44 15.03 11.63
N ILE A 71 12.41 13.85 10.97
CA ILE A 71 12.31 12.56 11.68
C ILE A 71 13.63 12.05 12.26
N GLY A 72 14.76 12.65 11.89
CA GLY A 72 16.09 12.19 12.34
C GLY A 72 16.45 10.80 11.81
N ASP A 73 17.34 10.12 12.54
CA ASP A 73 17.76 8.76 12.19
C ASP A 73 16.80 7.73 12.80
N THR A 74 16.21 6.90 11.94
CA THR A 74 15.32 5.79 12.31
C THR A 74 15.50 4.63 11.34
N SER A 75 15.37 3.40 11.85
CA SER A 75 15.33 2.19 11.04
C SER A 75 13.92 1.86 10.51
N VAL A 76 12.90 2.55 11.01
CA VAL A 76 11.50 2.34 10.58
C VAL A 76 11.32 2.81 9.15
N LYS A 77 10.76 1.96 8.31
CA LYS A 77 10.37 2.30 6.93
C LYS A 77 9.03 3.01 6.90
N LEU A 78 8.95 4.03 6.07
CA LEU A 78 7.74 4.83 5.85
C LEU A 78 7.05 4.31 4.60
N GLY A 79 6.06 3.43 4.78
CA GLY A 79 5.34 2.79 3.71
C GLY A 79 4.29 3.72 3.11
N LEU A 80 4.42 4.07 1.85
CA LEU A 80 3.43 4.87 1.11
C LEU A 80 2.48 3.93 0.38
N GLU A 81 1.19 4.01 0.70
CA GLU A 81 0.21 3.03 0.26
C GLU A 81 -0.51 3.39 -1.03
N THR A 82 -0.74 2.38 -1.89
CA THR A 82 -1.66 2.51 -3.02
C THR A 82 -3.11 2.53 -2.55
N MET A 83 -3.92 3.48 -3.04
CA MET A 83 -5.25 3.77 -2.52
C MET A 83 -6.37 3.39 -3.48
N GLY A 84 -7.50 2.92 -2.92
CA GLY A 84 -8.63 2.40 -3.67
C GLY A 84 -9.63 3.44 -4.19
N LYS A 85 -9.73 4.61 -3.57
CA LYS A 85 -10.67 5.66 -4.03
C LYS A 85 -10.05 6.51 -5.12
N ILE A 86 -10.82 6.80 -6.18
CA ILE A 86 -10.32 7.52 -7.37
C ILE A 86 -9.81 8.92 -7.04
N ASN A 87 -10.43 9.60 -6.07
CA ASN A 87 -10.03 10.95 -5.66
C ASN A 87 -8.86 10.99 -4.66
N GLN A 88 -8.40 9.84 -4.15
CA GLN A 88 -7.17 9.77 -3.37
C GLN A 88 -5.95 9.72 -4.30
N LEU A 89 -4.81 10.26 -3.85
CA LEU A 89 -3.51 9.93 -4.40
C LEU A 89 -3.23 8.46 -4.08
N GLY A 90 -2.31 7.82 -4.81
CA GLY A 90 -1.95 6.41 -4.55
C GLY A 90 -2.24 5.48 -5.72
N THR A 91 -2.12 5.96 -6.97
CA THR A 91 -1.81 5.04 -8.07
C THR A 91 -0.41 4.48 -7.87
N LEU A 92 -0.08 3.36 -8.50
CA LEU A 92 1.27 2.78 -8.41
C LEU A 92 2.36 3.81 -8.78
N GLU A 93 2.17 4.54 -9.88
CA GLU A 93 3.14 5.53 -10.35
C GLU A 93 3.29 6.73 -9.41
N GLU A 94 2.23 7.15 -8.75
CA GLU A 94 2.30 8.21 -7.74
C GLU A 94 3.07 7.75 -6.50
N VAL A 95 2.80 6.54 -6.02
CA VAL A 95 3.53 5.95 -4.88
C VAL A 95 5.01 5.80 -5.23
N ILE A 96 5.35 5.25 -6.39
CA ILE A 96 6.72 5.14 -6.86
C ILE A 96 7.40 6.52 -6.92
N THR A 97 6.71 7.52 -7.47
CA THR A 97 7.24 8.89 -7.57
C THR A 97 7.54 9.47 -6.19
N LEU A 98 6.63 9.30 -5.23
CA LEU A 98 6.81 9.78 -3.86
C LEU A 98 7.91 9.01 -3.12
N CYS A 99 8.06 7.70 -3.35
CA CYS A 99 9.14 6.90 -2.76
C CYS A 99 10.54 7.35 -3.20
N LYS A 100 10.69 7.94 -4.37
CA LYS A 100 11.99 8.46 -4.86
C LYS A 100 12.51 9.67 -4.08
N ILE A 101 11.70 10.31 -3.24
CA ILE A 101 12.11 11.45 -2.40
C ILE A 101 13.20 11.02 -1.41
N SER A 102 13.10 9.81 -0.83
CA SER A 102 14.07 9.31 0.13
C SER A 102 14.06 7.78 0.19
N PRO A 103 15.19 7.10 0.41
CA PRO A 103 15.25 5.65 0.61
C PRO A 103 14.56 5.18 1.91
N LYS A 104 14.11 6.07 2.76
CA LYS A 104 13.26 5.76 3.92
C LYS A 104 11.81 5.47 3.51
N PHE A 105 11.36 6.01 2.37
CA PHE A 105 10.05 5.69 1.81
C PHE A 105 10.12 4.39 1.01
N VAL A 106 9.13 3.53 1.24
CA VAL A 106 8.96 2.27 0.51
C VAL A 106 7.52 2.15 0.02
N PRO A 107 7.27 1.50 -1.11
CA PRO A 107 5.90 1.26 -1.55
C PRO A 107 5.21 0.24 -0.64
N VAL A 108 3.95 0.51 -0.32
CA VAL A 108 3.00 -0.47 0.21
C VAL A 108 1.94 -0.69 -0.85
N VAL A 109 1.95 -1.87 -1.45
CA VAL A 109 1.01 -2.19 -2.52
C VAL A 109 -0.18 -2.92 -1.94
N ASP A 110 -1.34 -2.25 -1.93
CA ASP A 110 -2.61 -2.91 -1.67
C ASP A 110 -3.25 -3.33 -3.00
N PHE A 111 -3.31 -4.64 -3.22
CA PHE A 111 -3.86 -5.23 -4.44
C PHE A 111 -5.37 -5.05 -4.53
N GLY A 112 -6.07 -5.10 -3.40
CA GLY A 112 -7.50 -4.84 -3.34
C GLY A 112 -7.84 -3.40 -3.73
N HIS A 113 -7.12 -2.43 -3.15
CA HIS A 113 -7.26 -1.00 -3.48
C HIS A 113 -7.04 -0.74 -4.98
N MET A 114 -5.94 -1.26 -5.55
CA MET A 114 -5.64 -1.08 -6.97
C MET A 114 -6.75 -1.67 -7.86
N HIS A 115 -7.24 -2.87 -7.52
CA HIS A 115 -8.32 -3.51 -8.25
C HIS A 115 -9.63 -2.72 -8.18
N ALA A 116 -10.00 -2.29 -6.99
CA ALA A 116 -11.19 -1.48 -6.76
C ALA A 116 -11.13 -0.11 -7.46
N ARG A 117 -9.95 0.53 -7.46
CA ARG A 117 -9.72 1.81 -8.15
C ARG A 117 -9.95 1.71 -9.66
N GLU A 118 -9.59 0.59 -10.27
CA GLU A 118 -9.80 0.30 -11.69
C GLU A 118 -11.11 -0.47 -11.95
N LEU A 119 -12.05 -0.38 -11.02
CA LEU A 119 -13.41 -0.93 -11.11
C LEU A 119 -13.44 -2.44 -11.45
N GLY A 120 -12.51 -3.20 -10.88
CA GLY A 120 -12.40 -4.63 -11.08
C GLY A 120 -11.58 -5.06 -12.30
N ALA A 121 -10.99 -4.13 -13.05
CA ALA A 121 -10.31 -4.46 -14.30
C ALA A 121 -8.80 -4.73 -14.15
N ARG A 122 -8.18 -4.41 -12.99
CA ARG A 122 -6.72 -4.43 -12.84
C ARG A 122 -6.14 -5.85 -12.88
N PHE A 123 -6.61 -6.74 -12.03
CA PHE A 123 -6.02 -8.05 -11.84
C PHE A 123 -6.86 -9.13 -12.53
N THR A 124 -6.44 -9.52 -13.73
CA THR A 124 -7.13 -10.51 -14.58
C THR A 124 -6.33 -11.81 -14.77
N GLY A 125 -5.13 -11.90 -14.19
CA GLY A 125 -4.25 -13.06 -14.27
C GLY A 125 -2.82 -12.75 -13.82
N GLU A 126 -1.92 -13.73 -13.88
CA GLU A 126 -0.54 -13.64 -13.39
C GLU A 126 0.22 -12.41 -13.93
N ASP A 127 0.13 -12.11 -15.22
CA ASP A 127 0.89 -11.02 -15.85
C ASP A 127 0.58 -9.66 -15.22
N SER A 128 -0.67 -9.43 -14.78
CA SER A 128 -1.05 -8.19 -14.14
C SER A 128 -0.46 -8.02 -12.74
N TYR A 129 -0.28 -9.13 -12.01
CA TYR A 129 0.42 -9.13 -10.72
C TYR A 129 1.93 -9.01 -10.91
N ARG A 130 2.51 -9.78 -11.85
CA ARG A 130 3.93 -9.73 -12.17
C ARG A 130 4.39 -8.32 -12.54
N TYR A 131 3.60 -7.62 -13.35
CA TYR A 131 3.87 -6.24 -13.74
C TYR A 131 4.11 -5.30 -12.55
N ILE A 132 3.40 -5.50 -11.42
CA ILE A 132 3.58 -4.65 -10.23
C ILE A 132 4.99 -4.80 -9.67
N PHE A 133 5.47 -6.03 -9.53
CA PHE A 133 6.82 -6.30 -9.00
C PHE A 133 7.90 -5.85 -9.97
N GLU A 134 7.72 -6.08 -11.28
CA GLU A 134 8.64 -5.60 -12.31
C GLU A 134 8.73 -4.07 -12.29
N ARG A 135 7.59 -3.39 -12.26
CA ARG A 135 7.56 -1.92 -12.27
C ARG A 135 8.20 -1.31 -11.02
N VAL A 136 7.96 -1.88 -9.85
CA VAL A 136 8.64 -1.45 -8.61
C VAL A 136 10.14 -1.76 -8.68
N GLY A 137 10.53 -2.91 -9.20
CA GLY A 137 11.94 -3.29 -9.36
C GLY A 137 12.71 -2.35 -10.29
N GLU A 138 12.13 -2.02 -11.44
CA GLU A 138 12.70 -1.06 -12.41
C GLU A 138 12.95 0.32 -11.80
N GLU A 139 12.06 0.81 -10.96
CA GLU A 139 12.08 2.19 -10.48
C GLU A 139 12.73 2.39 -9.11
N LEU A 140 12.61 1.38 -8.23
CA LEU A 140 13.06 1.47 -6.84
C LEU A 140 14.08 0.38 -6.47
N GLY A 141 14.32 -0.59 -7.35
CA GLY A 141 15.29 -1.66 -7.20
C GLY A 141 14.66 -3.03 -6.86
N ASP A 142 15.32 -4.10 -7.33
CA ASP A 142 14.83 -5.48 -7.23
C ASP A 142 14.62 -5.95 -5.78
N GLU A 143 15.48 -5.53 -4.86
CA GLU A 143 15.34 -5.88 -3.44
C GLU A 143 14.08 -5.23 -2.81
N VAL A 144 13.73 -4.00 -3.25
CA VAL A 144 12.49 -3.34 -2.80
C VAL A 144 11.28 -4.11 -3.31
N ALA A 145 11.29 -4.51 -4.58
CA ALA A 145 10.22 -5.31 -5.17
C ALA A 145 10.10 -6.68 -4.50
N LYS A 146 11.22 -7.38 -4.32
CA LYS A 146 11.26 -8.74 -3.77
C LYS A 146 10.71 -8.84 -2.36
N TYR A 147 10.99 -7.86 -1.51
CA TYR A 147 10.60 -7.83 -0.09
C TYR A 147 9.54 -6.77 0.21
N MET A 148 8.77 -6.38 -0.79
CA MET A 148 7.75 -5.35 -0.70
C MET A 148 6.75 -5.63 0.43
N HIS A 149 6.28 -4.57 1.08
CA HIS A 149 5.14 -4.66 1.99
C HIS A 149 3.86 -4.58 1.16
N CYS A 150 2.96 -5.53 1.34
CA CYS A 150 1.73 -5.62 0.56
C CYS A 150 0.52 -5.79 1.47
N HIS A 151 -0.62 -5.26 1.05
CA HIS A 151 -1.92 -5.59 1.61
C HIS A 151 -2.74 -6.36 0.58
N PHE A 152 -3.63 -7.21 1.06
CA PHE A 152 -4.51 -7.98 0.22
C PHE A 152 -5.87 -8.20 0.87
N SER A 153 -6.93 -7.88 0.14
CA SER A 153 -8.29 -8.31 0.39
C SER A 153 -9.10 -8.23 -0.91
N ARG A 154 -10.23 -8.91 -0.95
CA ARG A 154 -11.27 -8.61 -1.96
C ARG A 154 -11.94 -7.30 -1.57
N ILE A 155 -12.32 -6.46 -2.53
CA ILE A 155 -12.93 -5.15 -2.26
C ILE A 155 -14.17 -4.92 -3.10
N GLU A 156 -15.30 -4.65 -2.45
CA GLU A 156 -16.46 -4.09 -3.11
C GLU A 156 -16.14 -2.67 -3.57
N HIS A 157 -16.46 -2.35 -4.81
CA HIS A 157 -16.22 -1.04 -5.39
C HIS A 157 -17.48 -0.44 -6.03
N THR A 158 -17.44 0.86 -6.22
CA THR A 158 -18.42 1.68 -6.92
C THR A 158 -17.72 2.50 -8.00
N LYS A 159 -18.44 3.34 -8.73
CA LYS A 159 -17.84 4.31 -9.67
C LYS A 159 -16.83 5.28 -9.01
N ALA A 160 -16.81 5.38 -7.68
CA ALA A 160 -15.84 6.18 -6.92
C ALA A 160 -14.60 5.38 -6.48
N GLY A 161 -14.51 4.12 -6.87
CA GLY A 161 -13.50 3.17 -6.45
C GLY A 161 -13.94 2.37 -5.22
N GLU A 162 -13.02 2.10 -4.31
CA GLU A 162 -13.20 1.33 -3.08
C GLU A 162 -14.43 1.76 -2.28
N LYS A 163 -15.18 0.75 -1.79
CA LYS A 163 -16.31 0.93 -0.88
C LYS A 163 -16.09 0.24 0.46
N LYS A 164 -15.72 -1.05 0.46
CA LYS A 164 -15.41 -1.81 1.67
C LYS A 164 -14.60 -3.07 1.36
N HIS A 165 -13.79 -3.50 2.31
CA HIS A 165 -13.11 -4.78 2.29
C HIS A 165 -14.10 -5.93 2.48
N LEU A 166 -13.82 -7.05 1.82
CA LEU A 166 -14.59 -8.29 1.86
C LEU A 166 -13.71 -9.44 2.38
N CYS A 167 -14.36 -10.49 2.87
CA CYS A 167 -13.73 -11.76 3.15
C CYS A 167 -13.63 -12.61 1.88
N PHE A 168 -12.71 -13.60 1.84
CA PHE A 168 -12.65 -14.54 0.72
C PHE A 168 -13.91 -15.42 0.61
N SER A 169 -14.58 -15.65 1.75
CA SER A 169 -15.83 -16.42 1.83
C SER A 169 -17.07 -15.63 1.42
N ASP A 170 -16.99 -14.32 1.20
CA ASP A 170 -18.15 -13.55 0.80
C ASP A 170 -18.60 -13.95 -0.62
N ASP A 171 -19.89 -14.29 -0.76
CA ASP A 171 -20.51 -14.56 -2.06
C ASP A 171 -20.79 -13.22 -2.78
N ALA A 172 -19.77 -12.64 -3.36
CA ALA A 172 -19.83 -11.35 -4.04
C ALA A 172 -18.90 -11.35 -5.28
N PRO A 173 -19.32 -10.73 -6.39
CA PRO A 173 -18.60 -10.75 -7.66
C PRO A 173 -17.41 -9.77 -7.70
N PHE A 174 -16.75 -9.56 -6.57
CA PHE A 174 -15.63 -8.64 -6.45
C PHE A 174 -14.33 -9.39 -6.21
N GLY A 175 -13.25 -8.89 -6.78
CA GLY A 175 -11.89 -9.38 -6.59
C GLY A 175 -11.04 -8.43 -5.75
N PRO A 176 -9.73 -8.55 -5.90
CA PRO A 176 -9.02 -9.50 -6.78
C PRO A 176 -8.96 -10.92 -6.21
N ASP A 177 -8.64 -11.91 -7.07
CA ASP A 177 -8.35 -13.28 -6.66
C ASP A 177 -6.88 -13.40 -6.25
N TYR A 178 -6.60 -14.16 -5.18
CA TYR A 178 -5.25 -14.29 -4.63
C TYR A 178 -4.40 -15.35 -5.35
N GLU A 179 -5.03 -16.33 -5.99
CA GLU A 179 -4.34 -17.45 -6.60
C GLU A 179 -3.28 -17.02 -7.63
N PRO A 180 -3.59 -16.12 -8.60
CA PRO A 180 -2.58 -15.68 -9.56
C PRO A 180 -1.43 -14.92 -8.91
N LEU A 181 -1.67 -14.19 -7.80
CA LEU A 181 -0.59 -13.57 -7.03
C LEU A 181 0.33 -14.63 -6.43
N MET A 182 -0.23 -15.66 -5.79
CA MET A 182 0.57 -16.73 -5.18
C MET A 182 1.39 -17.51 -6.21
N GLU A 183 0.86 -17.73 -7.43
CA GLU A 183 1.59 -18.31 -8.56
C GLU A 183 2.82 -17.45 -8.93
N VAL A 184 2.62 -16.15 -9.07
CA VAL A 184 3.71 -15.19 -9.38
C VAL A 184 4.78 -15.23 -8.29
N LEU A 185 4.39 -15.20 -7.01
CA LEU A 185 5.35 -15.22 -5.91
C LEU A 185 6.20 -16.49 -5.91
N ALA A 186 5.57 -17.65 -6.11
CA ALA A 186 6.27 -18.94 -6.16
C ALA A 186 7.22 -19.01 -7.37
N LYS A 187 6.73 -18.64 -8.55
CA LYS A 187 7.46 -18.75 -9.83
C LYS A 187 8.69 -17.85 -9.89
N TYR A 188 8.59 -16.62 -9.36
CA TYR A 188 9.67 -15.63 -9.42
C TYR A 188 10.46 -15.50 -8.11
N SER A 189 10.22 -16.38 -7.13
CA SER A 189 10.89 -16.37 -5.82
C SER A 189 10.80 -15.01 -5.12
N LEU A 190 9.65 -14.37 -5.23
CA LEU A 190 9.34 -13.13 -4.52
C LEU A 190 8.92 -13.44 -3.09
N CYS A 191 9.30 -12.58 -2.15
CA CYS A 191 9.11 -12.80 -0.71
C CYS A 191 8.50 -11.56 -0.02
N PRO A 192 7.39 -11.00 -0.54
CA PRO A 192 6.76 -9.86 0.08
C PRO A 192 6.19 -10.21 1.46
N ASN A 193 6.04 -9.21 2.30
CA ASN A 193 5.26 -9.33 3.53
C ASN A 193 3.81 -8.95 3.23
N ILE A 194 2.89 -9.90 3.22
CA ILE A 194 1.48 -9.68 2.88
C ILE A 194 0.64 -9.64 4.15
N ILE A 195 -0.10 -8.56 4.34
CA ILE A 195 -1.10 -8.38 5.39
C ILE A 195 -2.49 -8.56 4.76
N SER A 196 -3.30 -9.47 5.33
CA SER A 196 -4.70 -9.59 4.94
C SER A 196 -5.53 -8.51 5.62
N GLU A 197 -6.28 -7.74 4.83
CA GLU A 197 -7.20 -6.69 5.30
C GLU A 197 -8.68 -7.06 5.16
N SER A 198 -8.96 -8.36 5.09
CA SER A 198 -10.34 -8.87 5.02
C SER A 198 -11.17 -8.42 6.22
N ALA A 199 -12.47 -8.17 5.99
CA ALA A 199 -13.36 -7.61 7.00
C ALA A 199 -13.84 -8.64 8.04
N GLY A 200 -12.92 -9.17 8.86
CA GLY A 200 -13.22 -10.09 9.98
C GLY A 200 -12.56 -11.47 9.89
N THR A 201 -12.07 -11.89 8.73
CA THR A 201 -11.41 -13.20 8.51
C THR A 201 -9.92 -13.08 8.16
N GLN A 202 -9.23 -12.03 8.67
CA GLN A 202 -7.85 -11.72 8.30
C GLN A 202 -6.91 -12.92 8.45
N SER A 203 -7.00 -13.62 9.57
CA SER A 203 -6.13 -14.78 9.86
C SER A 203 -6.44 -15.98 8.97
N ASP A 204 -7.72 -16.25 8.69
CA ASP A 204 -8.16 -17.38 7.88
C ASP A 204 -7.83 -17.16 6.41
N ASP A 205 -8.03 -15.94 5.90
CA ASP A 205 -7.71 -15.57 4.54
C ASP A 205 -6.19 -15.55 4.32
N ALA A 206 -5.40 -15.04 5.28
CA ALA A 206 -3.96 -15.13 5.25
C ALA A 206 -3.45 -16.59 5.26
N LEU A 207 -4.08 -17.45 6.07
CA LEU A 207 -3.77 -18.90 6.09
C LEU A 207 -4.11 -19.57 4.76
N THR A 208 -5.21 -19.16 4.13
CA THR A 208 -5.63 -19.67 2.81
C THR A 208 -4.60 -19.33 1.74
N MET A 209 -4.17 -18.06 1.65
CA MET A 209 -3.08 -17.64 0.76
C MET A 209 -1.79 -18.44 1.02
N LYS A 210 -1.41 -18.59 2.29
CA LYS A 210 -0.20 -19.31 2.68
C LYS A 210 -0.25 -20.77 2.26
N LYS A 211 -1.36 -21.48 2.48
CA LYS A 211 -1.51 -22.89 2.07
C LYS A 211 -1.36 -23.03 0.56
N TYR A 212 -2.06 -22.20 -0.20
CA TYR A 212 -1.96 -22.22 -1.65
C TYR A 212 -0.52 -21.98 -2.14
N TYR A 213 0.16 -20.98 -1.58
CA TYR A 213 1.56 -20.69 -1.91
C TYR A 213 2.49 -21.86 -1.59
N MET A 214 2.33 -22.52 -0.42
CA MET A 214 3.16 -23.65 -0.03
C MET A 214 2.95 -24.86 -0.95
N GLU A 215 1.71 -25.12 -1.40
CA GLU A 215 1.41 -26.16 -2.39
C GLU A 215 2.16 -25.91 -3.71
N ARG A 216 2.25 -24.65 -4.16
CA ARG A 216 3.00 -24.28 -5.38
C ARG A 216 4.51 -24.46 -5.23
N LEU A 217 5.03 -24.35 -4.03
CA LEU A 217 6.44 -24.65 -3.72
C LEU A 217 6.72 -26.16 -3.54
N GLY A 218 5.70 -27.01 -3.60
CA GLY A 218 5.84 -28.45 -3.35
C GLY A 218 6.16 -28.80 -1.88
N LYS A 219 5.67 -28.01 -0.94
CA LYS A 219 5.91 -28.14 0.50
C LYS A 219 4.63 -28.43 1.28
#